data_5164a0987a328b4da47f170a5b4aa27c
#
_entry.id   5164a0987a328b4da47f170a5b4aa27c
#
_cell.length_a   1.000
_cell.length_b   1.000
_cell.length_c   1.000
_cell.angle_alpha   90.00
_cell.angle_beta   90.00
_cell.angle_gamma   90.00
#
_symmetry.space_group_name_H-M   'P 1'
#
loop_
_entity.id
_entity.type
_entity.pdbx_description
1 polymer ?
#
loop_
_entity_poly.entity_id
_entity_poly.type
_entity_poly.pdbx_seq_one_letter_code
_entity_poly.pdbx_strand_id
1 'polypeptide(L)'
;MIDYRRRLIPVLRALERDPDLSIEALASRACLSLYHFHRVFTAVAGETPGEMCRRLRMQRAAWQLCYTDASVTAIALGAGFASSQAFAKAFRRHYGCPPGEFRRDKRKNGHLESKDGHAWEGSSPYAESHSSARSNTMKTVEMDARTLAYIRVTGPYGEGYEPVCGQLHQWASARGVEGGEWIFIYHDNPEVTPPAQCRTDIGVTVPAGTVGMGAVEIQLIPAGRYAQSRYLITDRSQYGPRWQEHIGDIVAAGLEFGNGPCFELYHSMSDDPVQDDVSFCSCVR
;
A
#
# COMPACT_ATOMS: atom_id res chain seq x y z
N MET A 1 -16.31 19.84 -21.22
CA MET A 1 -15.39 20.27 -20.14
C MET A 1 -14.32 19.18 -19.99
N ILE A 2 -13.02 19.53 -20.07
CA ILE A 2 -11.93 18.56 -20.00
C ILE A 2 -11.72 18.21 -18.52
N ASP A 3 -11.89 16.95 -18.16
CA ASP A 3 -11.58 16.44 -16.82
C ASP A 3 -10.08 16.12 -16.72
N TYR A 4 -9.30 17.07 -16.23
CA TYR A 4 -7.86 16.91 -16.04
C TYR A 4 -7.53 15.88 -14.94
N ARG A 5 -8.39 15.68 -13.94
CA ARG A 5 -8.18 14.63 -12.92
C ARG A 5 -8.13 13.27 -13.59
N ARG A 6 -9.10 12.98 -14.46
CA ARG A 6 -9.13 11.71 -15.20
C ARG A 6 -7.92 11.52 -16.12
N ARG A 7 -7.38 12.59 -16.69
CA ARG A 7 -6.16 12.52 -17.52
C ARG A 7 -4.90 12.23 -16.73
N LEU A 8 -4.84 12.63 -15.46
CA LEU A 8 -3.67 12.42 -14.61
C LEU A 8 -3.63 11.04 -13.94
N ILE A 9 -4.73 10.31 -13.87
CA ILE A 9 -4.78 8.97 -13.26
C ILE A 9 -3.73 8.02 -13.85
N PRO A 10 -3.59 7.87 -15.19
CA PRO A 10 -2.55 7.00 -15.76
C PRO A 10 -1.13 7.45 -15.42
N VAL A 11 -0.94 8.75 -15.22
CA VAL A 11 0.36 9.34 -14.83
C VAL A 11 0.69 8.98 -13.38
N LEU A 12 -0.26 9.19 -12.47
CA LEU A 12 -0.08 8.89 -11.05
C LEU A 12 0.23 7.41 -10.84
N ARG A 13 -0.51 6.53 -11.50
CA ARG A 13 -0.24 5.09 -11.49
C ARG A 13 1.12 4.71 -12.07
N ALA A 14 1.55 5.40 -13.12
CA ALA A 14 2.87 5.16 -13.71
C ALA A 14 3.99 5.57 -12.74
N LEU A 15 3.85 6.73 -12.08
CA LEU A 15 4.79 7.22 -11.07
C LEU A 15 4.87 6.31 -9.84
N GLU A 16 3.75 5.76 -9.39
CA GLU A 16 3.70 4.82 -8.28
C GLU A 16 4.47 3.53 -8.57
N ARG A 17 4.40 3.04 -9.82
CA ARG A 17 5.14 1.85 -10.28
C ARG A 17 6.61 2.15 -10.51
N ASP A 18 6.90 3.29 -11.13
CA ASP A 18 8.24 3.70 -11.51
C ASP A 18 8.43 5.21 -11.29
N PRO A 19 8.95 5.63 -10.11
CA PRO A 19 9.24 7.03 -9.82
C PRO A 19 10.45 7.57 -10.58
N ASP A 20 11.11 6.77 -11.42
CA ASP A 20 12.25 7.16 -12.23
C ASP A 20 11.86 7.56 -13.67
N LEU A 21 10.57 7.50 -14.00
CA LEU A 21 10.06 7.99 -15.27
C LEU A 21 10.38 9.47 -15.49
N SER A 22 10.76 9.81 -16.71
CA SER A 22 11.02 11.21 -17.06
C SER A 22 9.73 12.04 -17.10
N ILE A 23 9.86 13.33 -16.83
CA ILE A 23 8.71 14.26 -16.83
C ILE A 23 8.08 14.32 -18.22
N GLU A 24 8.87 14.19 -19.29
CA GLU A 24 8.40 14.13 -20.68
C GLU A 24 7.53 12.88 -20.92
N ALA A 25 7.96 11.73 -20.42
CA ALA A 25 7.17 10.49 -20.52
C ALA A 25 5.84 10.61 -19.77
N LEU A 26 5.83 11.28 -18.63
CA LEU A 26 4.63 11.54 -17.83
C LEU A 26 3.69 12.53 -18.54
N ALA A 27 4.21 13.61 -19.12
CA ALA A 27 3.44 14.57 -19.89
C ALA A 27 2.79 13.93 -21.12
N SER A 28 3.54 13.07 -21.83
CA SER A 28 3.03 12.30 -22.97
C SER A 28 1.88 11.37 -22.57
N ARG A 29 1.96 10.70 -21.42
CA ARG A 29 0.88 9.85 -20.88
C ARG A 29 -0.39 10.63 -20.56
N ALA A 30 -0.24 11.90 -20.12
CA ALA A 30 -1.36 12.81 -19.88
C ALA A 30 -1.91 13.43 -21.17
N CYS A 31 -1.29 13.19 -22.33
CA CYS A 31 -1.57 13.90 -23.59
C CYS A 31 -1.51 15.42 -23.42
N LEU A 32 -0.48 15.91 -22.71
CA LEU A 32 -0.23 17.33 -22.46
C LEU A 32 1.17 17.72 -22.91
N SER A 33 1.35 18.98 -23.34
CA SER A 33 2.70 19.53 -23.46
C SER A 33 3.37 19.59 -22.09
N LEU A 34 4.70 19.58 -22.06
CA LEU A 34 5.47 19.62 -20.82
C LEU A 34 5.10 20.82 -19.93
N TYR A 35 4.88 21.98 -20.56
CA TYR A 35 4.48 23.21 -19.88
C TYR A 35 3.08 23.10 -19.23
N HIS A 36 2.09 22.61 -19.99
CA HIS A 36 0.73 22.41 -19.46
C HIS A 36 0.69 21.30 -18.42
N PHE A 37 1.42 20.20 -18.67
CA PHE A 37 1.50 19.10 -17.73
C PHE A 37 1.94 19.54 -16.33
N HIS A 38 3.03 20.30 -16.24
CA HIS A 38 3.56 20.75 -14.96
C HIS A 38 2.52 21.55 -14.17
N ARG A 39 1.84 22.50 -14.82
CA ARG A 39 0.84 23.37 -14.18
C ARG A 39 -0.42 22.59 -13.77
N VAL A 40 -0.94 21.77 -14.68
CA VAL A 40 -2.13 20.96 -14.43
C VAL A 40 -1.87 19.94 -13.34
N PHE A 41 -0.72 19.26 -13.39
CA PHE A 41 -0.34 18.29 -12.37
C PHE A 41 -0.27 18.95 -11.01
N THR A 42 0.43 20.07 -10.86
CA THR A 42 0.56 20.79 -9.59
C THR A 42 -0.81 21.25 -9.07
N ALA A 43 -1.66 21.76 -9.94
CA ALA A 43 -3.00 22.21 -9.55
C ALA A 43 -3.91 21.07 -9.07
N VAL A 44 -3.73 19.86 -9.60
CA VAL A 44 -4.57 18.68 -9.29
C VAL A 44 -3.98 17.86 -8.13
N ALA A 45 -2.65 17.65 -8.13
CA ALA A 45 -1.97 16.80 -7.15
C ALA A 45 -1.52 17.56 -5.88
N GLY A 46 -1.50 18.91 -5.91
CA GLY A 46 -1.03 19.73 -4.80
C GLY A 46 0.49 19.80 -4.63
N GLU A 47 1.24 19.06 -5.45
CA GLU A 47 2.70 19.04 -5.48
C GLU A 47 3.18 18.96 -6.94
N THR A 48 4.43 19.38 -7.21
CA THR A 48 4.99 19.28 -8.56
C THR A 48 5.32 17.82 -8.92
N PRO A 49 5.36 17.47 -10.22
CA PRO A 49 5.78 16.12 -10.65
C PRO A 49 7.14 15.70 -10.08
N GLY A 50 8.11 16.63 -10.04
CA GLY A 50 9.43 16.38 -9.48
C GLY A 50 9.45 16.16 -7.97
N GLU A 51 8.58 16.86 -7.23
CA GLU A 51 8.40 16.64 -5.78
C GLU A 51 7.79 15.27 -5.53
N MET A 52 6.77 14.89 -6.27
CA MET A 52 6.15 13.56 -6.16
C MET A 52 7.16 12.44 -6.47
N CYS A 53 7.92 12.53 -7.56
CA CYS A 53 8.99 11.58 -7.88
C CYS A 53 9.97 11.42 -6.72
N ARG A 54 10.43 12.55 -6.17
CA ARG A 54 11.39 12.56 -5.05
C ARG A 54 10.80 11.90 -3.81
N ARG A 55 9.54 12.20 -3.49
CA ARG A 55 8.83 11.60 -2.36
C ARG A 55 8.70 10.09 -2.52
N LEU A 56 8.28 9.60 -3.68
CA LEU A 56 8.13 8.17 -3.95
C LEU A 56 9.46 7.41 -3.90
N ARG A 57 10.55 8.01 -4.43
CA ARG A 57 11.91 7.44 -4.30
C ARG A 57 12.34 7.36 -2.84
N MET A 58 12.03 8.39 -2.04
CA MET A 58 12.35 8.41 -0.62
C MET A 58 11.58 7.34 0.15
N GLN A 59 10.30 7.13 -0.16
CA GLN A 59 9.48 6.06 0.41
C GLN A 59 10.02 4.67 0.05
N ARG A 60 10.40 4.44 -1.22
CA ARG A 60 11.06 3.20 -1.65
C ARG A 60 12.37 2.97 -0.89
N ALA A 61 13.19 4.01 -0.71
CA ALA A 61 14.44 3.91 0.03
C ALA A 61 14.20 3.58 1.52
N ALA A 62 13.20 4.17 2.15
CA ALA A 62 12.82 3.87 3.53
C ALA A 62 12.35 2.42 3.67
N TRP A 63 11.56 1.92 2.72
CA TRP A 63 11.18 0.51 2.66
C TRP A 63 12.41 -0.41 2.55
N GLN A 64 13.34 -0.12 1.64
CA GLN A 64 14.58 -0.90 1.51
C GLN A 64 15.43 -0.88 2.78
N LEU A 65 15.49 0.25 3.51
CA LEU A 65 16.18 0.31 4.80
C LEU A 65 15.56 -0.62 5.84
N CYS A 66 14.25 -0.77 5.85
CA CYS A 66 13.55 -1.66 6.78
C CYS A 66 13.72 -3.14 6.44
N TYR A 67 13.59 -3.48 5.15
CA TYR A 67 13.31 -4.86 4.72
C TYR A 67 14.43 -5.49 3.88
N THR A 68 15.55 -4.80 3.64
CA THR A 68 16.69 -5.37 2.90
C THR A 68 18.00 -5.13 3.63
N ASP A 69 19.02 -5.94 3.31
CA ASP A 69 20.38 -5.77 3.81
C ASP A 69 21.25 -4.88 2.92
N ALA A 70 20.65 -4.26 1.88
CA ALA A 70 21.36 -3.34 0.99
C ALA A 70 22.04 -2.23 1.80
N SER A 71 23.27 -1.88 1.46
CA SER A 71 24.00 -0.81 2.13
C SER A 71 23.29 0.54 1.94
N VAL A 72 23.40 1.43 2.92
CA VAL A 72 22.83 2.80 2.81
C VAL A 72 23.34 3.50 1.54
N THR A 73 24.57 3.23 1.14
CA THR A 73 25.15 3.78 -0.09
C THR A 73 24.47 3.24 -1.35
N ALA A 74 24.24 1.92 -1.40
CA ALA A 74 23.52 1.30 -2.52
C ALA A 74 22.08 1.84 -2.64
N ILE A 75 21.38 1.97 -1.50
CA ILE A 75 20.03 2.55 -1.45
C ILE A 75 20.03 4.00 -1.90
N ALA A 76 21.02 4.80 -1.46
CA ALA A 76 21.16 6.21 -1.85
C ALA A 76 21.32 6.36 -3.36
N LEU A 77 22.20 5.57 -3.97
CA LEU A 77 22.42 5.57 -5.42
C LEU A 77 21.17 5.10 -6.17
N GLY A 78 20.52 4.02 -5.70
CA GLY A 78 19.27 3.51 -6.26
C GLY A 78 18.09 4.49 -6.13
N ALA A 79 18.14 5.40 -5.16
CA ALA A 79 17.16 6.49 -5.00
C ALA A 79 17.52 7.75 -5.81
N GLY A 80 18.57 7.68 -6.65
CA GLY A 80 18.98 8.77 -7.54
C GLY A 80 19.79 9.89 -6.87
N PHE A 81 20.40 9.62 -5.70
CA PHE A 81 21.27 10.58 -5.05
C PHE A 81 22.72 10.42 -5.52
N ALA A 82 23.41 11.55 -5.73
CA ALA A 82 24.82 11.55 -6.12
C ALA A 82 25.77 11.02 -5.03
N SER A 83 25.33 11.03 -3.75
CA SER A 83 26.12 10.51 -2.64
C SER A 83 25.25 10.07 -1.48
N SER A 84 25.78 9.16 -0.64
CA SER A 84 25.11 8.75 0.61
C SER A 84 24.93 9.90 1.60
N GLN A 85 25.81 10.91 1.56
CA GLN A 85 25.70 12.11 2.42
C GLN A 85 24.53 12.98 1.99
N ALA A 86 24.37 13.24 0.67
CA ALA A 86 23.22 13.99 0.14
C ALA A 86 21.91 13.29 0.45
N PHE A 87 21.87 11.97 0.29
CA PHE A 87 20.75 11.14 0.69
C PHE A 87 20.45 11.24 2.19
N ALA A 88 21.45 11.06 3.05
CA ALA A 88 21.27 11.11 4.50
C ALA A 88 20.71 12.46 4.97
N LYS A 89 21.17 13.57 4.38
CA LYS A 89 20.65 14.91 4.66
C LYS A 89 19.17 15.05 4.24
N ALA A 90 18.83 14.59 3.04
CA ALA A 90 17.46 14.62 2.53
C ALA A 90 16.53 13.69 3.33
N PHE A 91 17.00 12.49 3.65
CA PHE A 91 16.29 11.50 4.43
C PHE A 91 15.98 12.01 5.84
N ARG A 92 16.99 12.55 6.54
CA ARG A 92 16.79 13.16 7.87
C ARG A 92 15.79 14.31 7.84
N ARG A 93 15.80 15.13 6.79
CA ARG A 93 14.81 16.20 6.63
C ARG A 93 13.40 15.66 6.46
N HIS A 94 13.25 14.50 5.80
CA HIS A 94 11.93 13.90 5.51
C HIS A 94 11.41 13.05 6.67
N TYR A 95 12.27 12.26 7.32
CA TYR A 95 11.89 11.30 8.37
C TYR A 95 12.35 11.68 9.79
N GLY A 96 13.00 12.82 9.98
CA GLY A 96 13.46 13.30 11.27
C GLY A 96 14.76 12.67 11.78
N CYS A 97 15.18 11.52 11.27
CA CYS A 97 16.37 10.80 11.69
C CYS A 97 17.23 10.33 10.49
N PRO A 98 18.54 10.06 10.70
CA PRO A 98 19.41 9.52 9.66
C PRO A 98 19.01 8.11 9.21
N PRO A 99 19.31 7.70 7.94
CA PRO A 99 18.95 6.39 7.40
C PRO A 99 19.43 5.19 8.24
N GLY A 100 20.65 5.27 8.78
CA GLY A 100 21.22 4.20 9.62
C GLY A 100 20.52 4.06 10.98
N GLU A 101 20.07 5.18 11.55
CA GLU A 101 19.27 5.21 12.77
C GLU A 101 17.86 4.67 12.49
N PHE A 102 17.22 5.14 11.43
CA PHE A 102 15.93 4.68 10.96
C PHE A 102 15.91 3.14 10.77
N ARG A 103 16.94 2.58 10.11
CA ARG A 103 17.10 1.13 9.96
C ARG A 103 17.16 0.41 11.30
N ARG A 104 17.99 0.90 12.25
CA ARG A 104 18.14 0.27 13.57
C ARG A 104 16.85 0.29 14.37
N ASP A 105 16.17 1.42 14.38
CA ASP A 105 14.97 1.60 15.19
C ASP A 105 13.82 0.76 14.63
N LYS A 106 13.65 0.73 13.31
CA LYS A 106 12.63 -0.10 12.68
C LYS A 106 12.93 -1.60 12.78
N ARG A 107 14.21 -2.00 12.73
CA ARG A 107 14.63 -3.41 12.97
C ARG A 107 14.48 -3.82 14.43
N LYS A 108 14.65 -2.91 15.38
CA LYS A 108 14.42 -3.18 16.81
C LYS A 108 12.93 -3.29 17.15
N ASN A 109 12.11 -2.50 16.52
CA ASN A 109 10.67 -2.40 16.81
C ASN A 109 9.80 -3.39 16.02
N GLY A 110 10.33 -4.14 15.09
CA GLY A 110 9.58 -5.10 14.25
C GLY A 110 10.47 -5.91 13.35
N HIS A 111 10.63 -7.14 13.66
CA HIS A 111 10.84 -8.31 12.82
C HIS A 111 11.76 -8.18 11.60
N LEU A 112 13.08 -8.19 11.84
CA LEU A 112 14.00 -8.81 10.92
C LEU A 112 15.02 -9.57 11.75
N GLU A 113 14.83 -10.87 11.84
CA GLU A 113 15.89 -11.76 12.25
C GLU A 113 17.06 -11.60 11.31
N SER A 114 18.19 -11.19 11.85
CA SER A 114 19.46 -11.26 11.16
C SER A 114 19.76 -12.73 10.83
N LYS A 115 20.29 -13.00 9.64
CA LYS A 115 20.71 -14.33 9.16
C LYS A 115 21.82 -14.97 10.01
N ASP A 116 22.25 -14.36 11.09
CA ASP A 116 23.26 -14.84 12.02
C ASP A 116 22.63 -15.36 13.31
N GLY A 117 21.75 -16.34 13.23
CA GLY A 117 21.44 -17.37 14.24
C GLY A 117 21.42 -17.02 15.75
N HIS A 118 21.36 -15.76 16.13
CA HIS A 118 21.18 -15.35 17.51
C HIS A 118 19.73 -14.95 17.76
N ALA A 119 18.96 -15.89 18.32
CA ALA A 119 17.67 -15.63 18.92
C ALA A 119 17.77 -14.41 19.85
N TRP A 120 17.05 -13.34 19.55
CA TRP A 120 16.94 -12.21 20.44
C TRP A 120 15.82 -12.46 21.45
N GLU A 121 16.20 -12.84 22.66
CA GLU A 121 15.34 -12.82 23.85
C GLU A 121 15.15 -11.36 24.30
N GLY A 122 14.22 -10.67 23.71
CA GLY A 122 13.79 -9.35 24.12
C GLY A 122 12.29 -9.28 24.17
N SER A 123 11.76 -9.35 25.38
CA SER A 123 10.34 -9.22 25.69
C SER A 123 9.73 -7.98 25.02
N SER A 124 8.97 -8.19 23.96
CA SER A 124 8.03 -7.20 23.45
C SER A 124 6.92 -7.04 24.49
N PRO A 125 6.56 -5.82 24.90
CA PRO A 125 5.42 -5.62 25.81
C PRO A 125 4.07 -6.05 25.20
N TYR A 126 4.06 -6.51 23.94
CA TYR A 126 2.88 -7.05 23.25
C TYR A 126 2.83 -8.58 23.23
N ALA A 127 3.81 -9.30 23.83
CA ALA A 127 3.87 -10.76 23.80
C ALA A 127 3.04 -11.46 24.89
N GLU A 128 2.38 -10.75 25.80
CA GLU A 128 1.74 -11.36 26.97
C GLU A 128 0.21 -11.18 27.05
N SER A 129 -0.55 -11.11 26.00
CA SER A 129 -2.01 -11.13 26.19
C SER A 129 -2.89 -11.84 25.17
N HIS A 130 -2.37 -12.64 24.26
CA HIS A 130 -3.25 -13.37 23.32
C HIS A 130 -2.91 -14.85 23.17
N SER A 131 -2.93 -15.57 24.29
CA SER A 131 -3.01 -17.03 24.30
C SER A 131 -4.48 -17.45 24.45
N SER A 132 -5.31 -17.17 23.46
CA SER A 132 -6.54 -17.96 23.26
C SER A 132 -7.32 -17.49 22.03
N ALA A 133 -6.89 -17.92 20.85
CA ALA A 133 -7.72 -18.25 19.71
C ALA A 133 -6.81 -18.82 18.63
N ARG A 134 -6.30 -20.03 18.87
CA ARG A 134 -5.66 -20.82 17.81
C ARG A 134 -6.71 -21.22 16.82
N SER A 135 -6.69 -20.62 15.65
CA SER A 135 -6.97 -21.25 14.35
C SER A 135 -7.01 -20.20 13.26
N ASN A 136 -5.87 -19.64 12.94
CA ASN A 136 -5.75 -18.99 11.64
C ASN A 136 -4.32 -19.13 11.12
N THR A 137 -4.01 -20.34 10.70
CA THR A 137 -2.72 -20.61 10.05
C THR A 137 -2.76 -19.94 8.67
N MET A 138 -1.77 -19.06 8.42
CA MET A 138 -1.53 -18.54 7.08
C MET A 138 -1.47 -19.70 6.08
N LYS A 139 -2.17 -19.58 4.97
CA LYS A 139 -2.13 -20.52 3.85
C LYS A 139 -1.74 -19.82 2.58
N THR A 140 -1.15 -20.55 1.68
CA THR A 140 -0.88 -20.08 0.32
C THR A 140 -1.99 -20.56 -0.59
N VAL A 141 -2.55 -19.62 -1.36
CA VAL A 141 -3.67 -19.90 -2.29
C VAL A 141 -3.35 -19.35 -3.68
N GLU A 142 -3.78 -20.08 -4.71
CA GLU A 142 -3.84 -19.52 -6.07
C GLU A 142 -5.14 -18.75 -6.20
N MET A 143 -5.04 -17.50 -6.64
CA MET A 143 -6.19 -16.62 -6.87
C MET A 143 -6.30 -16.27 -8.34
N ASP A 144 -7.51 -16.34 -8.87
CA ASP A 144 -7.82 -15.85 -10.21
C ASP A 144 -7.76 -14.31 -10.28
N ALA A 145 -7.54 -13.78 -11.49
CA ALA A 145 -7.60 -12.36 -11.72
C ALA A 145 -9.01 -11.82 -11.45
N ARG A 146 -9.08 -10.65 -10.80
CA ARG A 146 -10.35 -10.01 -10.43
C ARG A 146 -10.40 -8.58 -10.94
N THR A 147 -11.51 -8.20 -11.54
CA THR A 147 -11.78 -6.82 -11.92
C THR A 147 -12.36 -6.09 -10.70
N LEU A 148 -11.72 -5.01 -10.29
CA LEU A 148 -12.11 -4.20 -9.14
C LEU A 148 -12.58 -2.81 -9.59
N ALA A 149 -13.81 -2.45 -9.25
CA ALA A 149 -14.28 -1.08 -9.29
C ALA A 149 -13.93 -0.42 -7.96
N TYR A 150 -13.22 0.71 -7.97
CA TYR A 150 -12.70 1.31 -6.75
C TYR A 150 -12.69 2.83 -6.76
N ILE A 151 -12.60 3.40 -5.56
CA ILE A 151 -12.32 4.81 -5.32
C ILE A 151 -11.09 4.89 -4.43
N ARG A 152 -10.10 5.72 -4.81
CA ARG A 152 -8.91 5.95 -4.01
C ARG A 152 -9.14 6.99 -2.93
N VAL A 153 -8.79 6.63 -1.69
CA VAL A 153 -8.73 7.52 -0.53
C VAL A 153 -7.27 7.79 -0.20
N THR A 154 -6.94 9.03 0.17
CA THR A 154 -5.63 9.42 0.71
C THR A 154 -5.84 10.00 2.09
N GLY A 155 -5.19 9.42 3.09
CA GLY A 155 -5.33 9.78 4.50
C GLY A 155 -4.94 8.64 5.43
N PRO A 156 -5.12 8.80 6.74
CA PRO A 156 -4.88 7.74 7.71
C PRO A 156 -5.70 6.49 7.38
N TYR A 157 -5.12 5.32 7.53
CA TYR A 157 -5.81 4.06 7.30
C TYR A 157 -6.99 3.90 8.27
N GLY A 158 -8.13 3.45 7.75
CA GLY A 158 -9.38 3.28 8.52
C GLY A 158 -10.23 4.54 8.66
N GLU A 159 -9.78 5.69 8.17
CA GLU A 159 -10.53 6.95 8.25
C GLU A 159 -11.18 7.32 6.90
N GLY A 160 -12.41 7.81 6.93
CA GLY A 160 -13.13 8.31 5.75
C GLY A 160 -13.59 7.24 4.76
N TYR A 161 -13.65 5.96 5.17
CA TYR A 161 -14.00 4.85 4.27
C TYR A 161 -15.51 4.70 4.07
N GLU A 162 -16.32 4.93 5.11
CA GLU A 162 -17.77 4.75 5.08
C GLU A 162 -18.48 5.53 3.95
N PRO A 163 -18.26 6.83 3.76
CA PRO A 163 -18.86 7.57 2.65
C PRO A 163 -18.47 7.01 1.28
N VAL A 164 -17.24 6.49 1.15
CA VAL A 164 -16.73 5.90 -0.10
C VAL A 164 -17.38 4.56 -0.38
N CYS A 165 -17.55 3.72 0.65
CA CYS A 165 -18.28 2.47 0.54
C CYS A 165 -19.73 2.72 0.10
N GLY A 166 -20.39 3.72 0.69
CA GLY A 166 -21.74 4.13 0.29
C GLY A 166 -21.83 4.59 -1.17
N GLN A 167 -20.87 5.37 -1.62
CA GLN A 167 -20.78 5.83 -3.01
C GLN A 167 -20.56 4.66 -3.99
N LEU A 168 -19.68 3.73 -3.66
CA LEU A 168 -19.43 2.53 -4.48
C LEU A 168 -20.64 1.63 -4.54
N HIS A 169 -21.32 1.44 -3.41
CA HIS A 169 -22.56 0.67 -3.35
C HIS A 169 -23.64 1.26 -4.26
N GLN A 170 -23.90 2.57 -4.16
CA GLN A 170 -24.84 3.27 -5.03
C GLN A 170 -24.46 3.16 -6.52
N TRP A 171 -23.17 3.27 -6.82
CA TRP A 171 -22.68 3.14 -8.19
C TRP A 171 -22.87 1.72 -8.75
N ALA A 172 -22.60 0.67 -7.93
CA ALA A 172 -22.78 -0.73 -8.32
C ALA A 172 -24.27 -1.07 -8.52
N SER A 173 -25.13 -0.61 -7.60
CA SER A 173 -26.57 -0.78 -7.65
C SER A 173 -27.17 -0.15 -8.91
N ALA A 174 -26.81 1.08 -9.22
CA ALA A 174 -27.29 1.76 -10.42
C ALA A 174 -26.90 1.05 -11.74
N ARG A 175 -25.97 0.08 -11.70
CA ARG A 175 -25.49 -0.70 -12.85
C ARG A 175 -25.89 -2.17 -12.83
N GLY A 176 -26.54 -2.63 -11.77
CA GLY A 176 -26.87 -4.04 -11.60
C GLY A 176 -25.64 -4.95 -11.47
N VAL A 177 -24.53 -4.43 -10.91
CA VAL A 177 -23.29 -5.18 -10.65
C VAL A 177 -23.05 -5.35 -9.15
N GLU A 178 -24.12 -5.46 -8.39
CA GLU A 178 -24.09 -5.69 -6.94
C GLU A 178 -23.63 -7.11 -6.59
N GLY A 179 -23.29 -7.31 -5.32
CA GLY A 179 -22.95 -8.65 -4.77
C GLY A 179 -21.50 -9.07 -5.00
N GLY A 180 -20.65 -8.15 -5.46
CA GLY A 180 -19.22 -8.39 -5.51
C GLY A 180 -18.57 -8.42 -4.13
N GLU A 181 -17.37 -9.01 -4.05
CA GLU A 181 -16.56 -9.03 -2.83
C GLU A 181 -15.93 -7.66 -2.59
N TRP A 182 -15.94 -7.18 -1.35
CA TRP A 182 -15.25 -5.97 -0.96
C TRP A 182 -13.75 -6.25 -0.81
N ILE A 183 -12.93 -5.41 -1.44
CA ILE A 183 -11.47 -5.51 -1.40
C ILE A 183 -10.90 -4.12 -1.16
N PHE A 184 -10.06 -3.99 -0.11
CA PHE A 184 -9.33 -2.77 0.19
C PHE A 184 -7.86 -3.01 -0.04
N ILE A 185 -7.27 -2.27 -1.02
CA ILE A 185 -5.86 -2.39 -1.40
C ILE A 185 -5.07 -1.29 -0.72
N TYR A 186 -4.03 -1.66 0.00
CA TYR A 186 -3.13 -0.76 0.71
C TYR A 186 -1.85 -0.57 -0.09
N HIS A 187 -1.52 0.68 -0.42
CA HIS A 187 -0.39 1.01 -1.28
C HIS A 187 0.86 1.41 -0.53
N ASP A 188 0.72 1.75 0.74
CA ASP A 188 1.78 2.36 1.53
C ASP A 188 2.00 1.61 2.83
N ASN A 189 3.24 1.64 3.34
CA ASN A 189 3.51 1.14 4.68
C ASN A 189 3.36 2.30 5.68
N PRO A 190 2.38 2.24 6.62
CA PRO A 190 2.12 3.32 7.57
C PRO A 190 3.29 3.56 8.55
N GLU A 191 4.24 2.63 8.67
CA GLU A 191 5.45 2.85 9.49
C GLU A 191 6.48 3.77 8.83
N VAL A 192 6.41 3.93 7.50
CA VAL A 192 7.36 4.73 6.72
C VAL A 192 6.70 5.86 5.94
N THR A 193 5.40 5.76 5.68
CA THR A 193 4.61 6.79 4.99
C THR A 193 3.83 7.60 6.01
N PRO A 194 3.92 8.95 6.01
CA PRO A 194 3.09 9.77 6.88
C PRO A 194 1.60 9.45 6.72
N PRO A 195 0.82 9.32 7.81
CA PRO A 195 -0.58 8.90 7.74
C PRO A 195 -1.43 9.70 6.74
N ALA A 196 -1.24 11.02 6.68
CA ALA A 196 -1.96 11.90 5.74
C ALA A 196 -1.65 11.63 4.26
N GLN A 197 -0.65 10.79 3.94
CA GLN A 197 -0.22 10.45 2.58
C GLN A 197 -0.44 8.98 2.25
N CYS A 198 -0.93 8.16 3.18
CA CYS A 198 -1.27 6.78 2.92
C CYS A 198 -2.45 6.69 1.95
N ARG A 199 -2.38 5.72 1.02
CA ARG A 199 -3.38 5.54 -0.03
C ARG A 199 -4.06 4.18 0.13
N THR A 200 -5.39 4.19 0.03
CA THR A 200 -6.21 2.98 0.03
C THR A 200 -7.14 3.01 -1.17
N ASP A 201 -7.17 1.94 -1.95
CA ASP A 201 -8.23 1.73 -2.94
C ASP A 201 -9.34 0.93 -2.29
N ILE A 202 -10.45 1.57 -2.04
CA ILE A 202 -11.67 0.93 -1.53
C ILE A 202 -12.45 0.45 -2.74
N GLY A 203 -12.74 -0.83 -2.84
CA GLY A 203 -13.34 -1.37 -4.04
C GLY A 203 -14.25 -2.57 -3.83
N VAL A 204 -15.00 -2.86 -4.88
CA VAL A 204 -15.86 -4.04 -5.00
C VAL A 204 -15.55 -4.78 -6.30
N THR A 205 -15.52 -6.10 -6.27
CA THR A 205 -15.32 -6.90 -7.49
C THR A 205 -16.53 -6.77 -8.41
N VAL A 206 -16.25 -6.67 -9.71
CA VAL A 206 -17.27 -6.50 -10.75
C VAL A 206 -16.97 -7.42 -11.94
N PRO A 207 -17.96 -7.71 -12.80
CA PRO A 207 -17.72 -8.47 -14.03
C PRO A 207 -16.64 -7.85 -14.91
N ALA A 208 -15.88 -8.70 -15.60
CA ALA A 208 -14.89 -8.25 -16.57
C ALA A 208 -15.57 -7.41 -17.68
N GLY A 209 -14.89 -6.33 -18.10
CA GLY A 209 -15.44 -5.39 -19.09
C GLY A 209 -16.30 -4.28 -18.49
N THR A 210 -16.55 -4.26 -17.18
CA THR A 210 -17.21 -3.14 -16.51
C THR A 210 -16.40 -1.86 -16.69
N VAL A 211 -17.07 -0.74 -16.97
CA VAL A 211 -16.44 0.56 -17.21
C VAL A 211 -16.71 1.49 -16.02
N GLY A 212 -15.65 2.11 -15.51
CA GLY A 212 -15.75 3.11 -14.45
C GLY A 212 -16.41 4.41 -14.93
N MET A 213 -17.03 5.14 -14.00
CA MET A 213 -17.63 6.45 -14.28
C MET A 213 -17.55 7.35 -13.04
N GLY A 214 -17.36 8.64 -13.29
CA GLY A 214 -17.23 9.62 -12.21
C GLY A 214 -15.95 9.42 -11.40
N ALA A 215 -16.07 9.23 -10.10
CA ALA A 215 -14.97 8.95 -9.20
C ALA A 215 -14.57 7.47 -9.18
N VAL A 216 -15.41 6.58 -9.74
CA VAL A 216 -15.15 5.14 -9.74
C VAL A 216 -14.24 4.76 -10.90
N GLU A 217 -13.13 4.15 -10.58
CA GLU A 217 -12.14 3.63 -11.50
C GLU A 217 -12.16 2.10 -11.54
N ILE A 218 -11.54 1.53 -12.57
CA ILE A 218 -11.43 0.08 -12.73
C ILE A 218 -9.96 -0.31 -12.76
N GLN A 219 -9.61 -1.36 -12.00
CA GLN A 219 -8.31 -1.99 -12.07
C GLN A 219 -8.42 -3.52 -12.03
N LEU A 220 -7.33 -4.19 -12.41
CA LEU A 220 -7.22 -5.62 -12.34
C LEU A 220 -6.34 -5.99 -11.14
N ILE A 221 -6.85 -6.84 -10.25
CA ILE A 221 -6.03 -7.58 -9.29
C ILE A 221 -5.50 -8.79 -10.06
N PRO A 222 -4.18 -8.94 -10.22
CA PRO A 222 -3.62 -10.02 -11.03
C PRO A 222 -3.89 -11.39 -10.42
N ALA A 223 -4.05 -12.40 -11.28
CA ALA A 223 -3.97 -13.79 -10.85
C ALA A 223 -2.59 -14.09 -10.30
N GLY A 224 -2.49 -15.03 -9.36
CA GLY A 224 -1.23 -15.45 -8.82
C GLY A 224 -1.34 -16.10 -7.45
N ARG A 225 -0.18 -16.36 -6.88
CA ARG A 225 -0.03 -16.96 -5.57
C ARG A 225 -0.09 -15.91 -4.47
N TYR A 226 -0.96 -16.12 -3.50
CA TYR A 226 -1.14 -15.21 -2.36
C TYR A 226 -1.02 -15.96 -1.05
N ALA A 227 -0.29 -15.39 -0.10
CA ALA A 227 -0.41 -15.74 1.31
C ALA A 227 -1.71 -15.13 1.84
N GLN A 228 -2.50 -15.92 2.54
CA GLN A 228 -3.81 -15.53 3.07
C GLN A 228 -3.94 -15.92 4.53
N SER A 229 -4.32 -14.97 5.39
CA SER A 229 -4.68 -15.19 6.80
C SER A 229 -6.07 -14.60 7.04
N ARG A 230 -7.00 -15.39 7.60
CA ARG A 230 -8.39 -14.94 7.83
C ARG A 230 -8.61 -14.68 9.30
N TYR A 231 -9.22 -13.56 9.63
CA TYR A 231 -9.48 -13.11 10.99
C TYR A 231 -10.91 -12.62 11.15
N LEU A 232 -11.43 -12.82 12.35
CA LEU A 232 -12.62 -12.11 12.82
C LEU A 232 -12.15 -10.90 13.63
N ILE A 233 -12.40 -9.70 13.11
CA ILE A 233 -12.06 -8.43 13.73
C ILE A 233 -13.27 -7.91 14.49
N THR A 234 -13.10 -7.72 15.79
CA THR A 234 -14.15 -7.23 16.69
C THR A 234 -13.86 -5.84 17.26
N ASP A 235 -12.69 -5.30 16.92
CA ASP A 235 -12.26 -3.95 17.27
C ASP A 235 -11.29 -3.44 16.20
N ARG A 236 -11.51 -2.24 15.73
CA ARG A 236 -10.68 -1.64 14.64
C ARG A 236 -9.21 -1.53 14.97
N SER A 237 -8.84 -1.45 16.25
CA SER A 237 -7.42 -1.45 16.66
C SER A 237 -6.69 -2.76 16.36
N GLN A 238 -7.41 -3.86 16.09
CA GLN A 238 -6.84 -5.16 15.77
C GLN A 238 -6.23 -5.23 14.37
N TYR A 239 -6.63 -4.38 13.42
CA TYR A 239 -6.14 -4.44 12.04
C TYR A 239 -4.61 -4.34 11.94
N GLY A 240 -4.01 -3.34 12.57
CA GLY A 240 -2.56 -3.18 12.57
C GLY A 240 -1.81 -4.41 13.10
N PRO A 241 -2.10 -4.89 14.33
CA PRO A 241 -1.51 -6.12 14.87
C PRO A 241 -1.71 -7.36 13.98
N ARG A 242 -2.88 -7.53 13.35
CA ARG A 242 -3.13 -8.66 12.44
C ARG A 242 -2.34 -8.57 11.14
N TRP A 243 -2.14 -7.38 10.60
CA TRP A 243 -1.22 -7.17 9.49
C TRP A 243 0.21 -7.55 9.86
N GLN A 244 0.69 -7.18 11.05
CA GLN A 244 2.02 -7.53 11.54
C GLN A 244 2.17 -9.06 11.68
N GLU A 245 1.18 -9.74 12.26
CA GLU A 245 1.14 -11.20 12.37
C GLU A 245 1.19 -11.86 10.99
N HIS A 246 0.35 -11.44 10.04
CA HIS A 246 0.32 -11.95 8.68
C HIS A 246 1.67 -11.81 7.96
N ILE A 247 2.30 -10.64 8.06
CA ILE A 247 3.63 -10.38 7.49
C ILE A 247 4.69 -11.25 8.17
N GLY A 248 4.64 -11.38 9.49
CA GLY A 248 5.53 -12.24 10.26
C GLY A 248 5.45 -13.71 9.83
N ASP A 249 4.24 -14.22 9.60
CA ASP A 249 4.01 -15.59 9.13
C ASP A 249 4.59 -15.84 7.73
N ILE A 250 4.48 -14.85 6.81
CA ILE A 250 5.08 -14.93 5.47
C ILE A 250 6.60 -15.05 5.56
N VAL A 251 7.21 -14.21 6.41
CA VAL A 251 8.65 -14.22 6.63
C VAL A 251 9.10 -15.53 7.28
N ALA A 252 8.39 -16.00 8.31
CA ALA A 252 8.68 -17.27 8.99
C ALA A 252 8.54 -18.49 8.05
N ALA A 253 7.61 -18.44 7.11
CA ALA A 253 7.45 -19.45 6.07
C ALA A 253 8.52 -19.39 4.96
N GLY A 254 9.41 -18.40 4.97
CA GLY A 254 10.45 -18.20 3.96
C GLY A 254 9.91 -17.82 2.58
N LEU A 255 8.70 -17.26 2.51
CA LEU A 255 8.09 -16.81 1.26
C LEU A 255 8.61 -15.41 0.89
N GLU A 256 8.85 -15.20 -0.39
CA GLU A 256 9.21 -13.89 -0.94
C GLU A 256 7.97 -13.12 -1.36
N PHE A 257 7.94 -11.82 -1.03
CA PHE A 257 6.88 -10.94 -1.52
C PHE A 257 6.98 -10.76 -3.03
N GLY A 258 5.84 -10.93 -3.70
CA GLY A 258 5.68 -10.67 -5.13
C GLY A 258 5.44 -9.19 -5.44
N ASN A 259 5.22 -8.89 -6.73
CA ASN A 259 4.93 -7.52 -7.19
C ASN A 259 3.43 -7.18 -7.20
N GLY A 260 2.58 -8.10 -6.72
CA GLY A 260 1.14 -7.88 -6.61
C GLY A 260 0.77 -7.05 -5.38
N PRO A 261 -0.50 -6.65 -5.28
CA PRO A 261 -0.98 -5.84 -4.16
C PRO A 261 -1.05 -6.62 -2.85
N CYS A 262 -0.99 -5.88 -1.74
CA CYS A 262 -1.45 -6.31 -0.44
C CYS A 262 -2.88 -5.77 -0.23
N PHE A 263 -3.81 -6.61 0.20
CA PHE A 263 -5.20 -6.21 0.33
C PHE A 263 -5.95 -6.99 1.42
N GLU A 264 -7.02 -6.41 1.87
CA GLU A 264 -8.04 -7.04 2.70
C GLU A 264 -9.20 -7.48 1.81
N LEU A 265 -9.59 -8.75 1.95
CA LEU A 265 -10.77 -9.33 1.30
C LEU A 265 -11.83 -9.56 2.37
N TYR A 266 -12.91 -8.81 2.31
CA TYR A 266 -13.99 -8.88 3.28
C TYR A 266 -15.02 -9.93 2.88
N HIS A 267 -15.31 -10.85 3.80
CA HIS A 267 -16.38 -11.85 3.67
C HIS A 267 -17.68 -11.33 4.29
N SER A 268 -17.56 -10.53 5.35
CA SER A 268 -18.66 -9.74 5.94
C SER A 268 -18.09 -8.55 6.69
N MET A 269 -18.86 -7.48 6.78
CA MET A 269 -18.55 -6.27 7.55
C MET A 269 -19.75 -5.85 8.37
N SER A 270 -19.51 -5.41 9.61
CA SER A 270 -20.51 -4.80 10.48
C SER A 270 -19.89 -3.72 11.34
N ASP A 271 -20.51 -2.55 11.39
CA ASP A 271 -20.01 -1.39 12.12
C ASP A 271 -20.55 -1.28 13.55
N ASP A 272 -21.69 -1.89 13.83
CA ASP A 272 -22.31 -1.84 15.17
C ASP A 272 -23.02 -3.17 15.54
N PRO A 273 -22.40 -4.04 16.37
CA PRO A 273 -21.00 -3.97 16.79
C PRO A 273 -20.02 -4.25 15.64
N VAL A 274 -18.79 -3.76 15.74
CA VAL A 274 -17.72 -4.10 14.77
C VAL A 274 -17.53 -5.60 14.77
N GLN A 275 -17.75 -6.22 13.62
CA GLN A 275 -17.59 -7.66 13.41
C GLN A 275 -17.25 -7.93 11.93
N ASP A 276 -15.97 -7.78 11.59
CA ASP A 276 -15.50 -7.96 10.23
C ASP A 276 -14.84 -9.33 10.09
N ASP A 277 -15.39 -10.17 9.19
CA ASP A 277 -14.73 -11.41 8.75
C ASP A 277 -13.89 -11.07 7.52
N VAL A 278 -12.58 -11.04 7.69
CA VAL A 278 -11.65 -10.50 6.70
C VAL A 278 -10.44 -11.39 6.49
N SER A 279 -10.03 -11.55 5.24
CA SER A 279 -8.77 -12.18 4.86
C SER A 279 -7.74 -11.14 4.47
N PHE A 280 -6.58 -11.18 5.13
CA PHE A 280 -5.38 -10.42 4.76
C PHE A 280 -4.65 -11.20 3.67
N CYS A 281 -4.37 -10.56 2.54
CA CYS A 281 -3.80 -11.19 1.37
C CYS A 281 -2.57 -10.43 0.90
N SER A 282 -1.47 -11.14 0.68
CA SER A 282 -0.23 -10.60 0.13
C SER A 282 0.27 -11.47 -1.01
N CYS A 283 0.59 -10.85 -2.15
CA CYS A 283 1.17 -11.56 -3.27
C CYS A 283 2.54 -12.13 -2.88
N VAL A 284 2.79 -13.42 -3.14
CA VAL A 284 4.05 -14.12 -2.81
C VAL A 284 4.56 -14.92 -4.01
N ARG A 285 5.87 -15.24 -3.96
CA ARG A 285 6.56 -16.08 -4.96
C ARG A 285 6.90 -17.45 -4.42
#